data_002a5e333eb56a498325c7518d8ed770
#
_entry.id   002a5e333eb56a498325c7518d8ed770
#
_cell.length_a   1.000
_cell.length_b   1.000
_cell.length_c   1.000
_cell.angle_alpha   90.00
_cell.angle_beta   90.00
_cell.angle_gamma   90.00
#
_symmetry.space_group_name_H-M   'P 1'
#
loop_
_entity.id
_entity.type
_entity.pdbx_description
1 polymer ?
#
loop_
_entity_poly.entity_id
_entity_poly.type
_entity_poly.pdbx_seq_one_letter_code
_entity_poly.pdbx_strand_id
1 'polypeptide(L)'
;NHIGIHPKAILDYPNVDAELRKAVEGVARGHNTPRAFYVERLTEGVATIAAAFYPKPVIVRLSDFKSNEYRKLIGGARYEPEEENPMLGFRGASRYISGSFRDCFELECQAMKRVRNDMGLTNVELMVPFVRTVSEAKAVVGLLEKNGLSRGSGANPDGTGGLRLIMMCELPSNAILA
;
A
#
# COMPACT_ATOMS: atom_id res chain seq x y z
N ASN A 1 6.42 2.50 11.56
CA ASN A 1 5.17 1.89 11.16
C ASN A 1 4.16 1.93 12.32
N HIS A 2 3.23 2.87 12.28
CA HIS A 2 2.25 3.06 13.36
C HIS A 2 1.19 1.94 13.44
N ILE A 3 1.07 1.11 12.40
CA ILE A 3 0.13 -0.03 12.40
C ILE A 3 0.70 -1.21 13.18
N GLY A 4 2.00 -1.48 13.06
CA GLY A 4 2.75 -2.45 13.87
C GLY A 4 2.44 -3.92 13.63
N ILE A 5 1.46 -4.23 12.76
CA ILE A 5 1.01 -5.60 12.48
C ILE A 5 1.15 -5.93 11.00
N HIS A 6 1.45 -7.20 10.70
CA HIS A 6 1.52 -7.66 9.31
C HIS A 6 0.12 -7.67 8.69
N PRO A 7 -0.08 -7.09 7.48
CA PRO A 7 -1.41 -6.98 6.87
C PRO A 7 -2.06 -8.34 6.62
N LYS A 8 -1.27 -9.39 6.37
CA LYS A 8 -1.81 -10.75 6.21
C LYS A 8 -2.42 -11.30 7.50
N ALA A 9 -1.84 -10.98 8.67
CA ALA A 9 -2.41 -11.36 9.95
C ALA A 9 -3.79 -10.72 10.18
N ILE A 10 -4.00 -9.51 9.67
CA ILE A 10 -5.30 -8.83 9.68
C ILE A 10 -6.32 -9.53 8.77
N LEU A 11 -5.88 -9.97 7.59
CA LEU A 11 -6.76 -10.63 6.62
C LEU A 11 -7.14 -12.05 7.05
N ASP A 12 -6.22 -12.78 7.66
CA ASP A 12 -6.45 -14.15 8.12
C ASP A 12 -7.23 -14.21 9.44
N TYR A 13 -7.42 -13.08 10.14
CA TYR A 13 -8.28 -13.02 11.32
C TYR A 13 -9.73 -13.41 10.96
N PRO A 14 -10.43 -14.26 11.75
CA PRO A 14 -10.02 -14.79 13.05
C PRO A 14 -9.26 -16.13 13.00
N ASN A 15 -8.88 -16.62 11.84
CA ASN A 15 -8.32 -17.98 11.62
C ASN A 15 -6.80 -18.06 11.92
N VAL A 16 -6.34 -17.27 12.88
CA VAL A 16 -4.96 -17.29 13.39
C VAL A 16 -4.93 -17.96 14.78
N ASP A 17 -3.74 -18.31 15.27
CA ASP A 17 -3.60 -18.84 16.62
C ASP A 17 -4.06 -17.84 17.69
N ALA A 18 -4.29 -18.34 18.92
CA ALA A 18 -4.89 -17.57 20.00
C ALA A 18 -4.03 -16.37 20.42
N GLU A 19 -2.70 -16.49 20.38
CA GLU A 19 -1.78 -15.41 20.73
C GLU A 19 -1.85 -14.27 19.71
N LEU A 20 -1.72 -14.63 18.43
CA LEU A 20 -1.82 -13.65 17.34
C LEU A 20 -3.20 -13.00 17.27
N ARG A 21 -4.27 -13.79 17.52
CA ARG A 21 -5.64 -13.26 17.60
C ARG A 21 -5.75 -12.17 18.67
N LYS A 22 -5.27 -12.44 19.87
CA LYS A 22 -5.27 -11.47 20.97
C LYS A 22 -4.48 -10.22 20.64
N ALA A 23 -3.34 -10.38 19.97
CA ALA A 23 -2.52 -9.24 19.52
C ALA A 23 -3.26 -8.40 18.47
N VAL A 24 -3.92 -9.03 17.48
CA VAL A 24 -4.75 -8.35 16.46
C VAL A 24 -5.89 -7.58 17.12
N GLU A 25 -6.63 -8.21 18.03
CA GLU A 25 -7.73 -7.59 18.78
C GLU A 25 -7.26 -6.40 19.61
N GLY A 26 -6.07 -6.54 20.20
CA GLY A 26 -5.46 -5.47 20.99
C GLY A 26 -5.18 -4.21 20.18
N VAL A 27 -4.59 -4.34 19.00
CA VAL A 27 -4.27 -3.19 18.13
C VAL A 27 -5.50 -2.64 17.40
N ALA A 28 -6.49 -3.49 17.08
CA ALA A 28 -7.71 -3.11 16.40
C ALA A 28 -8.81 -2.58 17.34
N ARG A 29 -8.52 -2.47 18.65
CA ARG A 29 -9.50 -2.02 19.64
C ARG A 29 -10.10 -0.67 19.27
N GLY A 30 -11.43 -0.57 19.33
CA GLY A 30 -12.17 0.65 18.97
C GLY A 30 -12.57 0.75 17.49
N HIS A 31 -12.18 -0.23 16.67
CA HIS A 31 -12.61 -0.34 15.27
C HIS A 31 -13.55 -1.53 15.07
N ASN A 32 -14.43 -1.44 14.06
CA ASN A 32 -15.43 -2.47 13.80
C ASN A 32 -14.82 -3.83 13.47
N THR A 33 -13.70 -3.83 12.74
CA THR A 33 -12.95 -5.04 12.37
C THR A 33 -11.47 -4.72 12.27
N PRO A 34 -10.56 -5.72 12.37
CA PRO A 34 -9.13 -5.51 12.12
C PRO A 34 -8.84 -4.95 10.72
N ARG A 35 -9.62 -5.35 9.72
CA ARG A 35 -9.52 -4.81 8.36
C ARG A 35 -9.88 -3.31 8.31
N ALA A 36 -10.96 -2.92 8.97
CA ALA A 36 -11.36 -1.52 9.09
C ALA A 36 -10.26 -0.69 9.79
N PHE A 37 -9.72 -1.20 10.89
CA PHE A 37 -8.59 -0.59 11.60
C PHE A 37 -7.42 -0.28 10.67
N TYR A 38 -6.97 -1.24 9.85
CA TYR A 38 -5.85 -1.04 8.94
C TYR A 38 -6.12 0.07 7.92
N VAL A 39 -7.28 -0.02 7.25
CA VAL A 39 -7.68 0.95 6.22
C VAL A 39 -7.87 2.34 6.82
N GLU A 40 -8.54 2.45 7.96
CA GLU A 40 -8.81 3.72 8.64
C GLU A 40 -7.53 4.40 9.11
N ARG A 41 -6.61 3.65 9.73
CA ARG A 41 -5.33 4.20 10.19
C ARG A 41 -4.45 4.71 9.06
N LEU A 42 -4.42 3.97 7.95
CA LEU A 42 -3.67 4.39 6.78
C LEU A 42 -4.33 5.61 6.12
N THR A 43 -5.65 5.60 5.99
CA THR A 43 -6.44 6.73 5.48
C THR A 43 -6.19 7.99 6.31
N GLU A 44 -6.31 7.90 7.65
CA GLU A 44 -6.11 9.01 8.57
C GLU A 44 -4.71 9.63 8.42
N GLY A 45 -3.67 8.79 8.38
CA GLY A 45 -2.30 9.26 8.26
C GLY A 45 -2.05 10.00 6.94
N VAL A 46 -2.52 9.45 5.82
CA VAL A 46 -2.37 10.07 4.50
C VAL A 46 -3.23 11.33 4.39
N ALA A 47 -4.49 11.27 4.83
CA ALA A 47 -5.41 12.40 4.75
C ALA A 47 -4.92 13.61 5.57
N THR A 48 -4.37 13.38 6.75
CA THR A 48 -3.80 14.45 7.59
C THR A 48 -2.72 15.24 6.85
N ILE A 49 -1.80 14.54 6.19
CA ILE A 49 -0.74 15.18 5.43
C ILE A 49 -1.32 15.85 4.18
N ALA A 50 -2.19 15.16 3.45
CA ALA A 50 -2.78 15.67 2.23
C ALA A 50 -3.60 16.95 2.46
N ALA A 51 -4.38 16.99 3.53
CA ALA A 51 -5.16 18.17 3.91
C ALA A 51 -4.26 19.35 4.29
N ALA A 52 -3.19 19.09 5.04
CA ALA A 52 -2.26 20.13 5.48
C ALA A 52 -1.52 20.81 4.31
N PHE A 53 -1.29 20.08 3.22
CA PHE A 53 -0.59 20.60 2.04
C PHE A 53 -1.53 21.02 0.91
N TYR A 54 -2.83 20.79 1.02
CA TYR A 54 -3.79 21.13 -0.03
C TYR A 54 -3.70 22.61 -0.44
N PRO A 55 -3.72 22.96 -1.74
CA PRO A 55 -3.85 22.10 -2.93
C PRO A 55 -2.52 21.57 -3.51
N LYS A 56 -1.40 21.76 -2.81
CA LYS A 56 -0.09 21.30 -3.28
C LYS A 56 -0.05 19.76 -3.34
N PRO A 57 0.62 19.17 -4.34
CA PRO A 57 0.68 17.72 -4.49
C PRO A 57 1.39 17.06 -3.30
N VAL A 58 0.87 15.93 -2.89
CA VAL A 58 1.45 15.04 -1.87
C VAL A 58 1.68 13.67 -2.49
N ILE A 59 2.95 13.27 -2.55
CA ILE A 59 3.33 11.97 -3.12
C ILE A 59 3.33 10.93 -2.00
N VAL A 60 2.49 9.92 -2.15
CA VAL A 60 2.44 8.77 -1.25
C VAL A 60 3.14 7.60 -1.91
N ARG A 61 4.29 7.19 -1.36
CA ARG A 61 4.95 5.96 -1.78
C ARG A 61 4.18 4.77 -1.22
N LEU A 62 3.76 3.88 -2.11
CA LEU A 62 3.17 2.60 -1.74
C LEU A 62 4.18 1.76 -0.97
N SER A 63 3.71 0.81 -0.16
CA SER A 63 4.54 0.10 0.81
C SER A 63 5.76 -0.56 0.17
N ASP A 64 6.92 -0.32 0.78
CA ASP A 64 8.23 -0.72 0.28
C ASP A 64 9.07 -1.43 1.37
N PHE A 65 8.41 -2.17 2.22
CA PHE A 65 9.12 -2.95 3.24
C PHE A 65 9.80 -4.16 2.63
N LYS A 66 11.03 -4.41 3.08
CA LYS A 66 11.76 -5.64 2.83
C LYS A 66 11.13 -6.80 3.61
N SER A 67 11.35 -8.03 3.18
CA SER A 67 10.85 -9.22 3.88
C SER A 67 11.27 -9.27 5.34
N ASN A 68 12.52 -8.92 5.67
CA ASN A 68 13.01 -8.86 7.04
C ASN A 68 12.35 -7.76 7.90
N GLU A 69 11.87 -6.68 7.29
CA GLU A 69 11.13 -5.61 7.98
C GLU A 69 9.68 -6.04 8.24
N TYR A 70 9.01 -6.62 7.24
CA TYR A 70 7.69 -7.21 7.42
C TYR A 70 7.70 -8.35 8.43
N ARG A 71 8.75 -9.17 8.44
CA ARG A 71 8.92 -10.29 9.38
C ARG A 71 8.94 -9.85 10.85
N LYS A 72 9.40 -8.62 11.13
CA LYS A 72 9.44 -8.05 12.48
C LYS A 72 8.09 -7.50 12.96
N LEU A 73 7.11 -7.38 12.08
CA LEU A 73 5.77 -6.97 12.47
C LEU A 73 5.05 -8.11 13.20
N ILE A 74 4.06 -7.77 14.02
CA ILE A 74 3.22 -8.76 14.71
C ILE A 74 2.66 -9.74 13.67
N GLY A 75 2.91 -11.03 13.85
CA GLY A 75 2.53 -12.10 12.92
C GLY A 75 3.42 -12.24 11.68
N GLY A 76 4.38 -11.33 11.44
CA GLY A 76 5.17 -11.29 10.21
C GLY A 76 6.01 -12.53 9.94
N ALA A 77 6.59 -13.13 10.98
CA ALA A 77 7.43 -14.32 10.84
C ALA A 77 6.71 -15.52 10.21
N ARG A 78 5.37 -15.54 10.30
CA ARG A 78 4.53 -16.60 9.73
C ARG A 78 4.37 -16.49 8.21
N TYR A 79 4.44 -15.28 7.68
CA TYR A 79 4.05 -14.97 6.30
C TYR A 79 5.22 -14.60 5.41
N GLU A 80 6.33 -14.21 5.99
CA GLU A 80 7.46 -13.70 5.24
C GLU A 80 8.56 -14.72 5.03
N PRO A 81 9.12 -14.83 3.81
CA PRO A 81 10.25 -15.69 3.56
C PRO A 81 11.51 -15.20 4.29
N GLU A 82 12.43 -16.11 4.56
CA GLU A 82 13.80 -15.76 4.90
C GLU A 82 14.59 -15.55 3.61
N GLU A 83 15.10 -14.35 3.42
CA GLU A 83 15.89 -13.99 2.25
C GLU A 83 17.29 -13.57 2.69
N GLU A 84 18.32 -14.10 2.05
CA GLU A 84 19.72 -13.72 2.31
C GLU A 84 19.96 -12.25 1.95
N ASN A 85 19.39 -11.79 0.84
CA ASN A 85 19.45 -10.41 0.41
C ASN A 85 18.06 -9.79 0.21
N PRO A 86 17.41 -9.35 1.28
CA PRO A 86 16.06 -8.77 1.19
C PRO A 86 16.00 -7.40 0.47
N MET A 87 17.14 -6.76 0.24
CA MET A 87 17.21 -5.50 -0.51
C MET A 87 16.67 -5.63 -1.93
N LEU A 88 17.00 -6.73 -2.61
CA LEU A 88 16.60 -7.02 -3.99
C LEU A 88 15.57 -8.14 -4.11
N GLY A 89 15.07 -8.63 -2.98
CA GLY A 89 14.16 -9.74 -2.90
C GLY A 89 12.69 -9.40 -3.14
N PHE A 90 11.81 -10.04 -2.37
CA PHE A 90 10.36 -9.88 -2.43
C PHE A 90 9.92 -8.51 -1.88
N ARG A 91 9.88 -7.51 -2.74
CA ARG A 91 9.73 -6.10 -2.36
C ARG A 91 9.04 -5.29 -3.46
N GLY A 92 8.27 -4.27 -3.07
CA GLY A 92 7.64 -3.32 -3.98
C GLY A 92 6.69 -3.96 -4.99
N ALA A 93 6.80 -3.60 -6.26
CA ALA A 93 5.90 -4.03 -7.33
C ALA A 93 5.70 -5.55 -7.41
N SER A 94 6.77 -6.35 -7.28
CA SER A 94 6.68 -7.81 -7.30
C SER A 94 5.78 -8.37 -6.19
N ARG A 95 5.77 -7.71 -5.03
CA ARG A 95 4.94 -8.06 -3.89
C ARG A 95 3.46 -7.81 -4.19
N TYR A 96 3.12 -6.67 -4.78
CA TYR A 96 1.74 -6.29 -5.06
C TYR A 96 1.05 -7.23 -6.06
N ILE A 97 1.79 -7.70 -7.06
CA ILE A 97 1.25 -8.62 -8.07
C ILE A 97 1.25 -10.08 -7.64
N SER A 98 1.97 -10.43 -6.56
CA SER A 98 2.04 -11.80 -6.04
C SER A 98 0.71 -12.24 -5.44
N GLY A 99 0.30 -13.48 -5.73
CA GLY A 99 -0.88 -14.08 -5.13
C GLY A 99 -0.84 -14.14 -3.60
N SER A 100 0.36 -14.21 -3.00
CA SER A 100 0.53 -14.26 -1.54
C SER A 100 0.31 -12.92 -0.84
N PHE A 101 0.40 -11.79 -1.55
CA PHE A 101 0.32 -10.46 -0.95
C PHE A 101 -0.69 -9.51 -1.60
N ARG A 102 -1.30 -9.90 -2.72
CA ARG A 102 -2.25 -9.05 -3.46
C ARG A 102 -3.37 -8.52 -2.59
N ASP A 103 -3.97 -9.37 -1.76
CA ASP A 103 -5.06 -8.99 -0.87
C ASP A 103 -4.63 -7.93 0.16
N CYS A 104 -3.36 -7.99 0.60
CA CYS A 104 -2.77 -6.99 1.48
C CYS A 104 -2.60 -5.65 0.75
N PHE A 105 -2.17 -5.68 -0.51
CA PHE A 105 -2.07 -4.49 -1.34
C PHE A 105 -3.44 -3.86 -1.61
N GLU A 106 -4.49 -4.65 -1.72
CA GLU A 106 -5.86 -4.13 -1.86
C GLU A 106 -6.32 -3.31 -0.65
N LEU A 107 -5.87 -3.63 0.57
CA LEU A 107 -6.14 -2.79 1.75
C LEU A 107 -5.51 -1.40 1.61
N GLU A 108 -4.31 -1.34 1.08
CA GLU A 108 -3.61 -0.08 0.81
C GLU A 108 -4.34 0.73 -0.28
N CYS A 109 -4.75 0.07 -1.35
CA CYS A 109 -5.58 0.68 -2.40
C CYS A 109 -6.91 1.24 -1.87
N GLN A 110 -7.58 0.50 -0.98
CA GLN A 110 -8.82 0.97 -0.35
C GLN A 110 -8.60 2.24 0.45
N ALA A 111 -7.50 2.34 1.20
CA ALA A 111 -7.15 3.55 1.94
C ALA A 111 -6.90 4.73 1.00
N MET A 112 -6.13 4.54 -0.06
CA MET A 112 -5.84 5.61 -1.04
C MET A 112 -7.10 6.07 -1.78
N LYS A 113 -7.97 5.13 -2.17
CA LYS A 113 -9.26 5.44 -2.77
C LYS A 113 -10.13 6.28 -1.81
N ARG A 114 -10.20 5.89 -0.54
CA ARG A 114 -10.97 6.63 0.47
C ARG A 114 -10.46 8.06 0.63
N VAL A 115 -9.15 8.26 0.70
CA VAL A 115 -8.55 9.61 0.78
C VAL A 115 -8.92 10.45 -0.44
N ARG A 116 -8.74 9.92 -1.64
CA ARG A 116 -8.96 10.69 -2.86
C ARG A 116 -10.43 10.89 -3.20
N ASN A 117 -11.22 9.82 -3.14
CA ASN A 117 -12.59 9.82 -3.67
C ASN A 117 -13.60 10.20 -2.60
N ASP A 118 -13.52 9.62 -1.39
CA ASP A 118 -14.51 9.85 -0.36
C ASP A 118 -14.25 11.16 0.40
N MET A 119 -12.96 11.48 0.64
CA MET A 119 -12.56 12.70 1.34
C MET A 119 -12.23 13.87 0.38
N GLY A 120 -12.17 13.62 -0.93
CA GLY A 120 -11.92 14.65 -1.94
C GLY A 120 -10.51 15.22 -1.97
N LEU A 121 -9.53 14.56 -1.33
CA LEU A 121 -8.14 15.01 -1.29
C LEU A 121 -7.39 14.58 -2.59
N THR A 122 -7.78 15.18 -3.70
CA THR A 122 -7.28 14.86 -5.05
C THR A 122 -5.82 15.23 -5.27
N ASN A 123 -5.21 15.99 -4.37
CA ASN A 123 -3.79 16.33 -4.39
C ASN A 123 -2.85 15.17 -4.03
N VAL A 124 -3.38 14.00 -3.64
CA VAL A 124 -2.57 12.79 -3.40
C VAL A 124 -2.18 12.15 -4.72
N GLU A 125 -0.89 11.92 -4.92
CA GLU A 125 -0.30 11.16 -6.03
C GLU A 125 0.31 9.87 -5.50
N LEU A 126 0.37 8.82 -6.30
CA LEU A 126 0.90 7.51 -5.88
C LEU A 126 2.24 7.21 -6.52
N MET A 127 3.19 6.78 -5.72
CA MET A 127 4.52 6.38 -6.17
C MET A 127 4.74 4.88 -5.96
N VAL A 128 5.12 4.17 -7.02
CA VAL A 128 5.36 2.74 -7.05
C VAL A 128 6.86 2.44 -6.92
N PRO A 129 7.30 1.76 -5.85
CA PRO A 129 8.69 1.37 -5.64
C PRO A 129 9.04 0.05 -6.32
N PHE A 130 10.31 -0.16 -6.63
CA PHE A 130 10.92 -1.42 -7.08
C PHE A 130 10.21 -2.06 -8.26
N VAL A 131 9.92 -1.28 -9.29
CA VAL A 131 9.44 -1.80 -10.58
C VAL A 131 10.65 -2.29 -11.39
N ARG A 132 10.73 -3.59 -11.63
CA ARG A 132 11.89 -4.21 -12.30
C ARG A 132 11.73 -4.30 -13.80
N THR A 133 10.50 -4.48 -14.26
CA THR A 133 10.18 -4.70 -15.68
C THR A 133 8.96 -3.91 -16.13
N VAL A 134 8.85 -3.68 -17.43
CA VAL A 134 7.66 -3.05 -18.04
C VAL A 134 6.39 -3.87 -17.78
N SER A 135 6.49 -5.20 -17.76
CA SER A 135 5.35 -6.07 -17.44
C SER A 135 4.88 -5.91 -15.98
N GLU A 136 5.81 -5.79 -15.02
CA GLU A 136 5.44 -5.46 -13.63
C GLU A 136 4.73 -4.10 -13.54
N ALA A 137 5.26 -3.07 -14.22
CA ALA A 137 4.63 -1.75 -14.25
C ALA A 137 3.18 -1.84 -14.75
N LYS A 138 2.96 -2.50 -15.89
CA LYS A 138 1.62 -2.70 -16.46
C LYS A 138 0.70 -3.48 -15.52
N ALA A 139 1.21 -4.52 -14.85
CA ALA A 139 0.44 -5.31 -13.91
C ALA A 139 0.01 -4.49 -12.68
N VAL A 140 0.91 -3.68 -12.12
CA VAL A 140 0.58 -2.79 -10.98
C VAL A 140 -0.44 -1.73 -11.39
N VAL A 141 -0.28 -1.10 -12.56
CA VAL A 141 -1.27 -0.14 -13.08
C VAL A 141 -2.64 -0.80 -13.20
N GLY A 142 -2.72 -2.00 -13.80
CA GLY A 142 -3.97 -2.75 -13.91
C GLY A 142 -4.59 -3.12 -12.56
N LEU A 143 -3.78 -3.40 -11.53
CA LEU A 143 -4.28 -3.64 -10.18
C LEU A 143 -4.84 -2.36 -9.53
N LEU A 144 -4.16 -1.23 -9.69
CA LEU A 144 -4.64 0.06 -9.21
C LEU A 144 -5.97 0.43 -9.88
N GLU A 145 -6.07 0.27 -11.19
CA GLU A 145 -7.30 0.52 -11.96
C GLU A 145 -8.47 -0.36 -11.49
N LYS A 146 -8.24 -1.65 -11.27
CA LYS A 146 -9.25 -2.58 -10.71
C LYS A 146 -9.74 -2.15 -9.33
N ASN A 147 -8.90 -1.48 -8.57
CA ASN A 147 -9.23 -0.94 -7.25
C ASN A 147 -9.81 0.50 -7.31
N GLY A 148 -10.09 1.03 -8.50
CA GLY A 148 -10.67 2.35 -8.69
C GLY A 148 -9.67 3.51 -8.57
N LEU A 149 -8.39 3.22 -8.77
CA LEU A 149 -7.28 4.19 -8.78
C LEU A 149 -6.69 4.31 -10.19
N SER A 150 -7.53 4.63 -11.16
CA SER A 150 -7.11 4.81 -12.55
C SER A 150 -6.34 6.12 -12.73
N ARG A 151 -5.36 6.11 -13.64
CA ARG A 151 -4.61 7.32 -14.02
C ARG A 151 -5.58 8.39 -14.52
N GLY A 152 -5.38 9.62 -14.06
CA GLY A 152 -6.24 10.75 -14.39
C GLY A 152 -7.59 10.77 -13.65
N SER A 153 -7.93 9.76 -12.84
CA SER A 153 -9.18 9.73 -12.09
C SER A 153 -9.25 10.87 -11.06
N GLY A 154 -10.44 11.42 -10.86
CA GLY A 154 -10.67 12.53 -9.94
C GLY A 154 -10.15 13.88 -10.45
N ALA A 155 -9.91 14.00 -11.76
CA ALA A 155 -9.54 15.29 -12.35
C ALA A 155 -10.69 16.29 -12.26
N ASN A 156 -10.33 17.54 -11.96
CA ASN A 156 -11.25 18.67 -12.06
C ASN A 156 -11.60 18.95 -13.53
N PRO A 157 -12.65 19.77 -13.81
CA PRO A 157 -13.00 20.15 -15.17
C PRO A 157 -11.85 20.82 -15.96
N ASP A 158 -10.91 21.46 -15.26
CA ASP A 158 -9.71 22.07 -15.83
C ASP A 158 -8.54 21.08 -16.05
N GLY A 159 -8.75 19.77 -15.77
CA GLY A 159 -7.75 18.71 -15.88
C GLY A 159 -6.77 18.62 -14.70
N THR A 160 -6.89 19.48 -13.69
CA THR A 160 -6.07 19.38 -12.47
C THR A 160 -6.59 18.31 -11.51
N GLY A 161 -5.76 17.89 -10.56
CA GLY A 161 -6.15 16.93 -9.50
C GLY A 161 -6.30 15.48 -9.96
N GLY A 162 -6.15 15.17 -11.25
CA GLY A 162 -6.17 13.80 -11.75
C GLY A 162 -5.05 12.95 -11.14
N LEU A 163 -5.35 11.68 -10.83
CA LEU A 163 -4.37 10.77 -10.23
C LEU A 163 -3.14 10.61 -11.11
N ARG A 164 -1.98 10.98 -10.59
CA ARG A 164 -0.68 10.68 -11.19
C ARG A 164 -0.08 9.44 -10.55
N LEU A 165 0.40 8.54 -11.39
CA LEU A 165 1.19 7.38 -10.98
C LEU A 165 2.65 7.65 -11.32
N ILE A 166 3.51 7.57 -10.32
CA ILE A 166 4.94 7.87 -10.39
C ILE A 166 5.68 6.56 -10.15
N MET A 167 6.69 6.28 -10.95
CA MET A 167 7.60 5.15 -10.72
C MET A 167 8.90 5.69 -10.10
N MET A 168 9.40 5.01 -9.08
CA MET A 168 10.74 5.29 -8.58
C MET A 168 11.80 4.82 -9.60
N CYS A 169 12.69 5.71 -9.96
CA CYS A 169 13.87 5.37 -10.79
C CYS A 169 15.03 4.98 -9.84
N GLU A 170 15.05 3.73 -9.41
CA GLU A 170 15.99 3.24 -8.39
C GLU A 170 16.74 1.96 -8.80
N LEU A 171 16.40 1.40 -9.94
CA LEU A 171 17.07 0.23 -10.52
C LEU A 171 17.64 0.61 -11.89
N PRO A 172 18.79 -0.01 -12.31
CA PRO A 172 19.34 0.26 -13.64
C PRO A 172 18.35 0.03 -14.77
N SER A 173 17.46 -0.97 -14.66
CA SER A 173 16.39 -1.23 -15.63
C SER A 173 15.42 -0.05 -15.80
N ASN A 174 15.21 0.77 -14.78
CA ASN A 174 14.31 1.92 -14.89
C ASN A 174 14.86 3.01 -15.80
N ALA A 175 16.18 3.17 -15.87
CA ALA A 175 16.82 4.11 -16.77
C ALA A 175 16.97 3.55 -18.20
N ILE A 176 17.19 2.22 -18.33
CA ILE A 176 17.45 1.58 -19.63
C ILE A 176 16.14 1.35 -20.39
N LEU A 177 15.04 1.09 -19.70
CA LEU A 177 13.74 0.71 -20.26
C LEU A 177 12.68 1.83 -20.10
N ALA A 178 13.10 3.05 -19.80
CA ALA A 178 12.21 4.20 -19.61
C ALA A 178 11.54 4.65 -20.91
#